data_3c7e80a364604356dac3b21e334067f9
#
_entry.id   3c7e80a364604356dac3b21e334067f9
#
_cell.length_a   1.000
_cell.length_b   1.000
_cell.length_c   1.000
_cell.angle_alpha   90.00
_cell.angle_beta   90.00
_cell.angle_gamma   90.00
#
_symmetry.space_group_name_H-M   'P 1'
#
loop_
_entity.id
_entity.type
_entity.pdbx_description
1 polymer ?
#
loop_
_entity_poly.entity_id
_entity_poly.type
_entity_poly.pdbx_seq_one_letter_code
_entity_poly.pdbx_strand_id
1 'polypeptide(L)'
;MGINLHQDLINKNHELWNRKPILRTAYQDLYRIAAAQLSGLPDSKIVELGSGMGHIRDVIPNCITTELFPFPWIDQIENAYKLSFEDESISDLISTDVFHHLKYPGNALDEFHRVLRRGGRVILLEPCMSLLGLLVYGVFHAEPIAITKKIEWLAPVDWSPDNLDYYAAQGNSTRIFVGDRY
;
A
#
# COMPACT_ATOMS: atom_id res chain seq x y z
N MET A 1 -16.75 -3.93 -4.56
CA MET A 1 -16.60 -4.43 -3.17
C MET A 1 -16.85 -3.25 -2.26
N GLY A 2 -17.71 -3.33 -1.26
CA GLY A 2 -18.07 -2.14 -0.46
C GLY A 2 -17.03 -1.85 0.64
N ILE A 3 -16.98 -0.61 1.11
CA ILE A 3 -16.14 -0.12 2.22
C ILE A 3 -16.21 -1.04 3.44
N ASN A 4 -17.42 -1.49 3.82
CA ASN A 4 -17.65 -2.38 4.96
C ASN A 4 -16.88 -3.72 4.82
N LEU A 5 -16.79 -4.27 3.60
CA LEU A 5 -16.09 -5.52 3.38
C LEU A 5 -14.56 -5.37 3.55
N HIS A 6 -14.00 -4.22 3.19
CA HIS A 6 -12.58 -3.93 3.42
C HIS A 6 -12.26 -3.87 4.93
N GLN A 7 -13.10 -3.16 5.71
CA GLN A 7 -12.95 -3.10 7.16
C GLN A 7 -13.09 -4.47 7.82
N ASP A 8 -14.04 -5.29 7.37
CA ASP A 8 -14.24 -6.66 7.87
C ASP A 8 -13.02 -7.54 7.57
N LEU A 9 -12.40 -7.39 6.38
CA LEU A 9 -11.19 -8.12 6.02
C LEU A 9 -10.00 -7.73 6.90
N ILE A 10 -9.80 -6.45 7.20
CA ILE A 10 -8.72 -6.00 8.09
C ILE A 10 -8.92 -6.56 9.50
N ASN A 11 -10.13 -6.48 10.05
CA ASN A 11 -10.45 -7.04 11.37
C ASN A 11 -10.18 -8.55 11.42
N LYS A 12 -10.63 -9.28 10.39
CA LYS A 12 -10.38 -10.73 10.27
C LYS A 12 -8.88 -11.05 10.16
N ASN A 13 -8.13 -10.26 9.40
CA ASN A 13 -6.69 -10.46 9.26
C ASN A 13 -5.96 -10.19 10.57
N HIS A 14 -6.39 -9.19 11.34
CA HIS A 14 -5.87 -8.92 12.68
C HIS A 14 -6.09 -10.11 13.63
N GLU A 15 -7.25 -10.75 13.61
CA GLU A 15 -7.50 -11.99 14.37
C GLU A 15 -6.62 -13.15 13.88
N LEU A 16 -6.45 -13.30 12.56
CA LEU A 16 -5.64 -14.36 11.97
C LEU A 16 -4.14 -14.20 12.29
N TRP A 17 -3.66 -12.98 12.44
CA TRP A 17 -2.28 -12.69 12.83
C TRP A 17 -1.85 -13.43 14.10
N ASN A 18 -2.72 -13.42 15.10
CA ASN A 18 -2.45 -14.10 16.37
C ASN A 18 -2.50 -15.64 16.27
N ARG A 19 -3.20 -16.17 15.27
CA ARG A 19 -3.44 -17.62 15.09
C ARG A 19 -2.48 -18.29 14.10
N LYS A 20 -1.82 -17.51 13.24
CA LYS A 20 -0.99 -18.05 12.14
C LYS A 20 0.45 -17.54 12.23
N PRO A 21 1.35 -18.23 12.95
CA PRO A 21 2.76 -17.82 13.07
C PRO A 21 3.47 -17.67 11.72
N ILE A 22 3.15 -18.52 10.74
CA ILE A 22 3.74 -18.46 9.40
C ILE A 22 3.39 -17.13 8.69
N LEU A 23 2.17 -16.63 8.87
CA LEU A 23 1.76 -15.35 8.33
C LEU A 23 2.59 -14.20 8.94
N ARG A 24 2.78 -14.21 10.26
CA ARG A 24 3.64 -13.25 10.95
C ARG A 24 5.07 -13.27 10.41
N THR A 25 5.66 -14.45 10.29
CA THR A 25 7.02 -14.59 9.77
C THR A 25 7.13 -14.01 8.37
N ALA A 26 6.20 -14.34 7.47
CA ALA A 26 6.20 -13.84 6.11
C ALA A 26 6.12 -12.30 6.05
N TYR A 27 5.20 -11.67 6.80
CA TYR A 27 5.09 -10.21 6.84
C TYR A 27 6.30 -9.55 7.50
N GLN A 28 6.84 -10.12 8.59
CA GLN A 28 8.06 -9.61 9.21
C GLN A 28 9.25 -9.66 8.26
N ASP A 29 9.34 -10.66 7.40
CA ASP A 29 10.40 -10.74 6.38
C ASP A 29 10.19 -9.66 5.30
N LEU A 30 8.95 -9.41 4.85
CA LEU A 30 8.63 -8.28 3.96
C LEU A 30 9.00 -6.94 4.60
N TYR A 31 8.66 -6.72 5.85
CA TYR A 31 9.02 -5.48 6.58
C TYR A 31 10.54 -5.33 6.77
N ARG A 32 11.29 -6.44 6.95
CA ARG A 32 12.77 -6.39 6.97
C ARG A 32 13.34 -5.98 5.62
N ILE A 33 12.74 -6.45 4.51
CA ILE A 33 13.12 -6.03 3.17
C ILE A 33 12.86 -4.53 2.99
N ALA A 34 11.70 -4.03 3.41
CA ALA A 34 11.41 -2.59 3.39
C ALA A 34 12.38 -1.79 4.25
N ALA A 35 12.65 -2.24 5.48
CA ALA A 35 13.58 -1.58 6.40
C ALA A 35 15.00 -1.45 5.82
N ALA A 36 15.46 -2.45 5.08
CA ALA A 36 16.77 -2.42 4.41
C ALA A 36 16.83 -1.41 3.25
N GLN A 37 15.69 -0.90 2.78
CA GLN A 37 15.60 0.09 1.70
C GLN A 37 15.38 1.52 2.21
N LEU A 38 15.29 1.75 3.52
CA LEU A 38 15.12 3.09 4.07
C LEU A 38 16.24 4.03 3.61
N SER A 39 15.90 5.30 3.44
CA SER A 39 16.81 6.34 2.93
C SER A 39 18.03 6.60 3.83
N GLY A 40 17.89 6.35 5.13
CA GLY A 40 18.92 6.67 6.12
C GLY A 40 19.08 8.18 6.37
N LEU A 41 18.12 8.99 5.94
CA LEU A 41 18.14 10.43 6.18
C LEU A 41 18.08 10.73 7.68
N PRO A 42 18.79 11.78 8.18
CA PRO A 42 18.70 12.21 9.56
C PRO A 42 17.26 12.68 9.88
N ASP A 43 16.88 12.59 11.17
CA ASP A 43 15.54 12.96 11.64
C ASP A 43 14.44 12.32 10.78
N SER A 44 14.57 11.03 10.55
CA SER A 44 13.71 10.28 9.65
C SER A 44 12.27 10.24 10.16
N LYS A 45 11.32 10.62 9.28
CA LYS A 45 9.90 10.41 9.45
C LYS A 45 9.44 9.34 8.47
N ILE A 46 9.20 8.14 8.98
CA ILE A 46 8.84 6.96 8.21
C ILE A 46 7.34 6.76 8.33
N VAL A 47 6.65 6.60 7.22
CA VAL A 47 5.19 6.43 7.16
C VAL A 47 4.85 5.18 6.35
N GLU A 48 3.94 4.36 6.86
CA GLU A 48 3.33 3.26 6.09
C GLU A 48 1.91 3.64 5.68
N LEU A 49 1.63 3.58 4.38
CA LEU A 49 0.30 3.73 3.81
C LEU A 49 -0.43 2.40 3.74
N GLY A 50 -1.68 2.38 4.21
CA GLY A 50 -2.50 1.17 4.20
C GLY A 50 -1.93 0.10 5.12
N SER A 51 -1.58 0.47 6.34
CA SER A 51 -0.94 -0.41 7.33
C SER A 51 -1.81 -1.60 7.75
N GLY A 52 -3.09 -1.60 7.39
CA GLY A 52 -3.99 -2.70 7.71
C GLY A 52 -3.97 -3.11 9.19
N MET A 53 -3.17 -4.12 9.49
CA MET A 53 -3.03 -4.65 10.85
C MET A 53 -2.04 -3.86 11.74
N GLY A 54 -1.29 -2.91 11.19
CA GLY A 54 -0.34 -2.05 11.93
C GLY A 54 0.93 -2.71 12.45
N HIS A 55 1.29 -3.88 11.94
CA HIS A 55 2.39 -4.70 12.48
C HIS A 55 3.80 -4.36 11.95
N ILE A 56 3.94 -3.37 11.07
CA ILE A 56 5.26 -2.91 10.61
C ILE A 56 6.15 -2.47 11.78
N ARG A 57 5.56 -2.00 12.88
CA ARG A 57 6.28 -1.56 14.08
C ARG A 57 7.03 -2.67 14.79
N ASP A 58 6.72 -3.93 14.54
CA ASP A 58 7.51 -5.06 15.03
C ASP A 58 8.94 -5.04 14.46
N VAL A 59 9.14 -4.37 13.31
CA VAL A 59 10.43 -4.27 12.61
C VAL A 59 10.93 -2.83 12.53
N ILE A 60 10.03 -1.85 12.34
CA ILE A 60 10.33 -0.41 12.25
C ILE A 60 9.55 0.32 13.36
N PRO A 61 10.07 0.35 14.62
CA PRO A 61 9.29 0.80 15.79
C PRO A 61 8.78 2.24 15.72
N ASN A 62 9.48 3.13 15.01
CA ASN A 62 9.13 4.54 14.84
C ASN A 62 8.32 4.83 13.56
N CYS A 63 7.83 3.81 12.87
CA CYS A 63 6.97 3.99 11.72
C CYS A 63 5.60 4.52 12.14
N ILE A 64 5.14 5.57 11.48
CA ILE A 64 3.78 6.09 11.58
C ILE A 64 2.89 5.20 10.73
N THR A 65 1.92 4.54 11.36
CA THR A 65 0.98 3.66 10.68
C THR A 65 -0.25 4.44 10.23
N THR A 66 -0.64 4.28 8.97
CA THR A 66 -1.79 4.99 8.41
C THR A 66 -2.73 4.05 7.66
N GLU A 67 -4.01 4.40 7.64
CA GLU A 67 -5.03 3.64 6.95
C GLU A 67 -6.12 4.59 6.44
N LEU A 68 -6.87 4.18 5.43
CA LEU A 68 -7.99 4.98 4.90
C LEU A 68 -9.16 5.07 5.89
N PHE A 69 -9.28 4.11 6.79
CA PHE A 69 -10.33 4.02 7.81
C PHE A 69 -9.74 3.93 9.22
N PRO A 70 -10.47 4.42 10.25
CA PRO A 70 -9.98 4.38 11.62
C PRO A 70 -9.97 2.96 12.19
N PHE A 71 -8.82 2.56 12.76
CA PHE A 71 -8.68 1.37 13.58
C PHE A 71 -7.95 1.72 14.87
N PRO A 72 -8.20 1.03 16.00
CA PRO A 72 -7.60 1.36 17.30
C PRO A 72 -6.07 1.27 17.36
N TRP A 73 -5.44 0.58 16.41
CA TRP A 73 -4.01 0.34 16.35
C TRP A 73 -3.28 1.18 15.29
N ILE A 74 -4.01 2.06 14.59
CA ILE A 74 -3.48 2.94 13.54
C ILE A 74 -3.33 4.35 14.10
N ASP A 75 -2.23 5.05 13.76
CA ASP A 75 -1.95 6.40 14.26
C ASP A 75 -2.78 7.47 13.59
N GLN A 76 -2.94 7.39 12.26
CA GLN A 76 -3.56 8.45 11.45
C GLN A 76 -4.42 7.86 10.33
N ILE A 77 -5.48 8.60 9.98
CA ILE A 77 -6.27 8.32 8.78
C ILE A 77 -5.66 9.10 7.63
N GLU A 78 -5.27 8.40 6.56
CA GLU A 78 -4.65 9.03 5.39
C GLU A 78 -5.24 8.50 4.09
N ASN A 79 -5.39 9.40 3.14
CA ASN A 79 -5.76 9.08 1.77
C ASN A 79 -4.53 9.26 0.86
N ALA A 80 -4.13 8.21 0.14
CA ALA A 80 -2.96 8.22 -0.73
C ALA A 80 -2.96 9.33 -1.80
N TYR A 81 -4.12 9.88 -2.13
CA TYR A 81 -4.27 10.98 -3.08
C TYR A 81 -4.25 12.38 -2.45
N LYS A 82 -4.30 12.45 -1.12
CA LYS A 82 -4.35 13.70 -0.37
C LYS A 82 -3.86 13.45 1.06
N LEU A 83 -2.54 13.42 1.21
CA LEU A 83 -1.89 13.17 2.49
C LEU A 83 -1.92 14.43 3.36
N SER A 84 -2.17 14.28 4.65
CA SER A 84 -2.18 15.40 5.60
C SER A 84 -0.79 15.94 5.94
N PHE A 85 0.25 15.28 5.47
CA PHE A 85 1.64 15.68 5.71
C PHE A 85 2.02 16.92 4.90
N GLU A 86 2.88 17.76 5.50
CA GLU A 86 3.46 18.94 4.83
C GLU A 86 4.38 18.51 3.67
N ASP A 87 4.61 19.45 2.75
CA ASP A 87 5.56 19.28 1.65
C ASP A 87 6.96 18.95 2.21
N GLU A 88 7.67 18.05 1.55
CA GLU A 88 9.05 17.67 1.90
C GLU A 88 9.24 17.30 3.40
N SER A 89 8.26 16.68 4.05
CA SER A 89 8.27 16.38 5.48
C SER A 89 8.57 14.92 5.81
N ILE A 90 8.39 13.99 4.87
CA ILE A 90 8.58 12.54 5.06
C ILE A 90 9.91 12.10 4.48
N SER A 91 10.65 11.25 5.19
CA SER A 91 11.87 10.63 4.68
C SER A 91 11.61 9.38 3.87
N ASP A 92 10.66 8.54 4.32
CA ASP A 92 10.38 7.25 3.69
C ASP A 92 8.89 6.95 3.76
N LEU A 93 8.32 6.64 2.60
CA LEU A 93 6.93 6.23 2.45
C LEU A 93 6.89 4.76 2.04
N ILE A 94 6.35 3.91 2.90
CA ILE A 94 6.25 2.47 2.69
C ILE A 94 4.81 2.13 2.33
N SER A 95 4.60 1.18 1.42
CA SER A 95 3.28 0.67 1.08
C SER A 95 3.40 -0.82 0.75
N THR A 96 2.62 -1.65 1.45
CA THR A 96 2.61 -3.11 1.29
C THR A 96 1.22 -3.56 0.87
N ASP A 97 1.12 -4.15 -0.32
CA ASP A 97 -0.15 -4.64 -0.90
C ASP A 97 -1.24 -3.54 -1.02
N VAL A 98 -0.86 -2.29 -1.35
CA VAL A 98 -1.80 -1.15 -1.43
C VAL A 98 -1.79 -0.47 -2.79
N PHE A 99 -0.64 -0.34 -3.44
CA PHE A 99 -0.52 0.48 -4.66
C PHE A 99 -1.44 -0.02 -5.79
N HIS A 100 -1.67 -1.32 -5.90
CA HIS A 100 -2.60 -1.90 -6.88
C HIS A 100 -4.09 -1.55 -6.62
N HIS A 101 -4.42 -1.04 -5.44
CA HIS A 101 -5.74 -0.49 -5.11
C HIS A 101 -5.92 0.96 -5.57
N LEU A 102 -4.86 1.62 -6.04
CA LEU A 102 -4.94 3.00 -6.50
C LEU A 102 -5.43 3.06 -7.94
N LYS A 103 -6.63 3.59 -8.14
CA LYS A 103 -7.27 3.71 -9.45
C LYS A 103 -6.50 4.66 -10.37
N TYR A 104 -5.96 5.74 -9.81
CA TYR A 104 -5.21 6.78 -10.51
C TYR A 104 -3.79 6.88 -9.94
N PRO A 105 -2.91 5.92 -10.25
CA PRO A 105 -1.61 5.82 -9.60
C PRO A 105 -0.71 7.05 -9.82
N GLY A 106 -0.85 7.76 -10.94
CA GLY A 106 -0.11 9.00 -11.20
C GLY A 106 -0.44 10.09 -10.17
N ASN A 107 -1.72 10.32 -9.87
CA ASN A 107 -2.09 11.29 -8.84
C ASN A 107 -1.53 10.94 -7.46
N ALA A 108 -1.51 9.66 -7.11
CA ALA A 108 -0.92 9.24 -5.85
C ALA A 108 0.61 9.43 -5.82
N LEU A 109 1.30 9.14 -6.93
CA LEU A 109 2.74 9.37 -7.03
C LEU A 109 3.10 10.86 -6.99
N ASP A 110 2.29 11.74 -7.56
CA ASP A 110 2.46 13.19 -7.42
C ASP A 110 2.36 13.63 -5.95
N GLU A 111 1.39 13.07 -5.23
CA GLU A 111 1.22 13.34 -3.80
C GLU A 111 2.37 12.76 -2.95
N PHE A 112 2.84 11.55 -3.27
CA PHE A 112 4.01 10.96 -2.63
C PHE A 112 5.26 11.82 -2.86
N HIS A 113 5.44 12.32 -4.08
CA HIS A 113 6.55 13.23 -4.40
C HIS A 113 6.45 14.55 -3.62
N ARG A 114 5.25 15.12 -3.45
CA ARG A 114 5.04 16.34 -2.69
C ARG A 114 5.51 16.22 -1.24
N VAL A 115 5.13 15.14 -0.57
CA VAL A 115 5.42 14.96 0.86
C VAL A 115 6.84 14.47 1.15
N LEU A 116 7.51 13.88 0.16
CA LEU A 116 8.86 13.33 0.34
C LEU A 116 9.94 14.41 0.34
N ARG A 117 10.82 14.34 1.32
CA ARG A 117 12.05 15.13 1.38
C ARG A 117 12.98 14.75 0.23
N ARG A 118 13.86 15.68 -0.15
CA ARG A 118 14.94 15.38 -1.12
C ARG A 118 15.82 14.24 -0.62
N GLY A 119 15.98 13.20 -1.44
CA GLY A 119 16.66 11.97 -1.09
C GLY A 119 15.79 10.96 -0.32
N GLY A 120 14.55 11.30 -0.03
CA GLY A 120 13.54 10.38 0.51
C GLY A 120 13.15 9.28 -0.48
N ARG A 121 12.51 8.23 0.01
CA ARG A 121 12.17 7.05 -0.79
C ARG A 121 10.71 6.66 -0.69
N VAL A 122 10.13 6.23 -1.81
CA VAL A 122 8.92 5.39 -1.84
C VAL A 122 9.36 3.94 -1.91
N ILE A 123 8.85 3.11 -1.03
CA ILE A 123 9.15 1.66 -0.96
C ILE A 123 7.83 0.92 -1.13
N LEU A 124 7.67 0.28 -2.29
CA LEU A 124 6.47 -0.46 -2.64
C LEU A 124 6.75 -1.96 -2.60
N LEU A 125 5.98 -2.69 -1.81
CA LEU A 125 5.95 -4.16 -1.76
C LEU A 125 4.62 -4.61 -2.33
N GLU A 126 4.64 -5.18 -3.53
CA GLU A 126 3.42 -5.44 -4.30
C GLU A 126 3.40 -6.86 -4.88
N PRO A 127 2.22 -7.46 -5.08
CA PRO A 127 2.09 -8.75 -5.72
C PRO A 127 2.69 -8.75 -7.13
N CYS A 128 3.54 -9.73 -7.41
CA CYS A 128 4.06 -9.95 -8.75
C CYS A 128 3.21 -10.98 -9.50
N MET A 129 2.63 -10.57 -10.64
CA MET A 129 1.84 -11.44 -11.52
C MET A 129 2.75 -12.30 -12.42
N SER A 130 3.58 -13.15 -11.81
CA SER A 130 4.25 -14.25 -12.51
C SER A 130 3.24 -15.34 -12.91
N LEU A 131 3.66 -16.34 -13.67
CA LEU A 131 2.78 -17.49 -14.00
C LEU A 131 2.19 -18.16 -12.76
N LEU A 132 3.01 -18.31 -11.71
CA LEU A 132 2.55 -18.83 -10.43
C LEU A 132 1.62 -17.82 -9.72
N GLY A 133 1.94 -16.54 -9.76
CA GLY A 133 1.09 -15.47 -9.25
C GLY A 133 -0.28 -15.46 -9.91
N LEU A 134 -0.35 -15.57 -11.25
CA LEU A 134 -1.60 -15.68 -11.99
C LEU A 134 -2.44 -16.89 -11.55
N LEU A 135 -1.82 -18.03 -11.30
CA LEU A 135 -2.51 -19.22 -10.81
C LEU A 135 -3.05 -18.99 -9.38
N VAL A 136 -2.23 -18.49 -8.48
CA VAL A 136 -2.60 -18.28 -7.07
C VAL A 136 -3.68 -17.21 -6.95
N TYR A 137 -3.46 -16.03 -7.52
CA TYR A 137 -4.40 -14.92 -7.43
C TYR A 137 -5.66 -15.13 -8.27
N GLY A 138 -5.56 -15.84 -9.41
CA GLY A 138 -6.72 -16.13 -10.27
C GLY A 138 -7.65 -17.20 -9.72
N VAL A 139 -7.15 -18.14 -8.91
CA VAL A 139 -7.94 -19.28 -8.40
C VAL A 139 -8.34 -19.10 -6.94
N PHE A 140 -7.43 -18.55 -6.11
CA PHE A 140 -7.60 -18.53 -4.66
C PHE A 140 -7.85 -17.15 -4.07
N HIS A 141 -7.74 -16.08 -4.87
CA HIS A 141 -7.91 -14.72 -4.38
C HIS A 141 -9.25 -14.12 -4.85
N ALA A 142 -9.92 -13.38 -3.95
CA ALA A 142 -11.24 -12.81 -4.24
C ALA A 142 -11.18 -11.55 -5.11
N GLU A 143 -10.04 -10.90 -5.21
CA GLU A 143 -9.87 -9.66 -5.97
C GLU A 143 -9.48 -9.93 -7.44
N PRO A 144 -9.95 -9.11 -8.39
CA PRO A 144 -9.67 -9.32 -9.80
C PRO A 144 -8.20 -9.05 -10.13
N ILE A 145 -7.59 -9.90 -10.95
CA ILE A 145 -6.23 -9.70 -11.45
C ILE A 145 -6.18 -8.48 -12.39
N ALA A 146 -7.21 -8.29 -13.21
CA ALA A 146 -7.42 -7.14 -14.11
C ALA A 146 -6.24 -6.81 -15.05
N ILE A 147 -5.45 -7.80 -15.47
CA ILE A 147 -4.28 -7.63 -16.34
C ILE A 147 -4.60 -7.04 -17.72
N THR A 148 -5.84 -7.11 -18.17
CA THR A 148 -6.31 -6.56 -19.46
C THR A 148 -6.98 -5.20 -19.33
N LYS A 149 -7.27 -4.73 -18.11
CA LYS A 149 -7.89 -3.41 -17.93
C LYS A 149 -6.88 -2.30 -18.24
N LYS A 150 -7.34 -1.23 -18.90
CA LYS A 150 -6.54 -0.02 -19.09
C LYS A 150 -6.19 0.57 -17.72
N ILE A 151 -4.92 0.92 -17.53
CA ILE A 151 -4.48 1.69 -16.37
C ILE A 151 -4.82 3.16 -16.64
N GLU A 152 -5.69 3.73 -15.82
CA GLU A 152 -6.02 5.15 -15.85
C GLU A 152 -5.00 5.89 -14.99
N TRP A 153 -3.98 6.46 -15.62
CA TRP A 153 -2.83 7.07 -14.91
C TRP A 153 -3.23 8.28 -14.08
N LEU A 154 -4.04 9.17 -14.67
CA LEU A 154 -4.53 10.38 -14.02
C LEU A 154 -6.06 10.36 -13.91
N ALA A 155 -6.55 10.95 -12.84
CA ALA A 155 -7.98 11.13 -12.61
C ALA A 155 -8.59 12.14 -13.59
N PRO A 156 -9.89 12.02 -13.92
CA PRO A 156 -10.64 13.07 -14.62
C PRO A 156 -10.65 14.38 -13.83
N VAL A 157 -10.85 15.50 -14.54
CA VAL A 157 -10.80 16.84 -13.93
C VAL A 157 -11.86 17.06 -12.84
N ASP A 158 -12.99 16.38 -12.96
CA ASP A 158 -14.12 16.45 -12.01
C ASP A 158 -14.05 15.43 -10.89
N TRP A 159 -12.99 14.60 -10.86
CA TRP A 159 -12.79 13.62 -9.80
C TRP A 159 -12.28 14.28 -8.51
N SER A 160 -12.74 13.78 -7.37
CA SER A 160 -12.26 14.19 -6.03
C SER A 160 -11.62 13.01 -5.30
N PRO A 161 -10.49 13.24 -4.60
CA PRO A 161 -9.91 12.25 -3.66
C PRO A 161 -10.87 11.79 -2.56
N ASP A 162 -11.89 12.57 -2.26
CA ASP A 162 -12.90 12.23 -1.24
C ASP A 162 -13.90 11.17 -1.75
N ASN A 163 -13.86 10.83 -3.04
CA ASN A 163 -14.61 9.70 -3.60
C ASN A 163 -13.92 8.38 -3.23
N LEU A 164 -14.35 7.78 -2.13
CA LEU A 164 -13.80 6.53 -1.59
C LEU A 164 -14.34 5.30 -2.35
N ASP A 165 -14.14 5.25 -3.66
CA ASP A 165 -14.47 4.06 -4.46
C ASP A 165 -13.41 2.99 -4.26
N TYR A 166 -13.82 1.81 -3.76
CA TYR A 166 -12.91 0.68 -3.68
C TYR A 166 -12.52 0.20 -5.07
N TYR A 167 -11.25 0.24 -5.36
CA TYR A 167 -10.65 -0.28 -6.58
C TYR A 167 -9.65 -1.38 -6.23
N ALA A 168 -9.61 -2.45 -7.00
CA ALA A 168 -8.60 -3.49 -6.87
C ALA A 168 -8.25 -4.04 -8.25
N ALA A 169 -6.97 -4.12 -8.54
CA ALA A 169 -6.44 -4.75 -9.74
C ALA A 169 -5.04 -5.29 -9.47
N GLN A 170 -4.95 -6.50 -8.96
CA GLN A 170 -3.72 -7.15 -8.49
C GLN A 170 -2.55 -7.09 -9.48
N GLY A 171 -2.84 -7.10 -10.78
CA GLY A 171 -1.83 -7.01 -11.83
C GLY A 171 -1.30 -5.61 -12.13
N ASN A 172 -1.90 -4.54 -11.59
CA ASN A 172 -1.53 -3.18 -11.98
C ASN A 172 -0.08 -2.84 -11.63
N SER A 173 0.38 -3.12 -10.42
CA SER A 173 1.74 -2.82 -9.99
C SER A 173 2.78 -3.54 -10.85
N THR A 174 2.55 -4.81 -11.19
CA THR A 174 3.43 -5.56 -12.10
C THR A 174 3.49 -4.89 -13.48
N ARG A 175 2.35 -4.49 -14.05
CA ARG A 175 2.29 -3.84 -15.38
C ARG A 175 2.94 -2.46 -15.39
N ILE A 176 2.79 -1.68 -14.30
CA ILE A 176 3.38 -0.35 -14.18
C ILE A 176 4.90 -0.43 -14.05
N PHE A 177 5.43 -1.30 -13.20
CA PHE A 177 6.85 -1.30 -12.84
C PHE A 177 7.70 -2.32 -13.61
N VAL A 178 7.11 -3.40 -14.09
CA VAL A 178 7.83 -4.44 -14.83
C VAL A 178 7.53 -4.37 -16.33
N GLY A 179 6.41 -3.75 -16.69
CA GLY A 179 5.94 -3.62 -18.08
C GLY A 179 5.21 -4.87 -18.58
N ASP A 180 4.67 -4.78 -19.80
CA ASP A 180 3.86 -5.83 -20.45
C ASP A 180 4.72 -7.02 -20.96
N ARG A 181 5.75 -7.42 -20.25
CA ARG A 181 6.67 -8.49 -20.65
C ARG A 181 6.24 -9.89 -20.17
N TYR A 182 5.00 -10.03 -19.71
CA TYR A 182 4.43 -11.31 -19.30
C TYR A 182 3.15 -11.64 -20.05
#